data_402798358b3f557f07e6858c41f17c47
#
_entry.id   402798358b3f557f07e6858c41f17c47
#
_cell.length_a   1.000
_cell.length_b   1.000
_cell.length_c   1.000
_cell.angle_alpha   90.00
_cell.angle_beta   90.00
_cell.angle_gamma   90.00
#
_symmetry.space_group_name_H-M   'P 1'
#
loop_
_entity.id
_entity.type
_entity.pdbx_description
1 polymer ?
#
loop_
_entity_poly.entity_id
_entity_poly.type
_entity_poly.pdbx_seq_one_letter_code
_entity_poly.pdbx_strand_id
1 'polypeptide(L)'
;PGAVQRVWKAKFQRNAERYLEELIAKGPGADLVWDFAAPFAAESLRELIGLHNATQQDLQRWSQTMIDATGNYADDPEVWALGKQSFDEVDVALDEMLAWHAANPNESLLSQLLQIPDYRMPLERIRANVKMTIGGGLNEPRDALGVAAWGLLSHPEQRSAVESDPALWNAAFDETIRWVAPIGLYSRQVKRDTDLAGV
;
A
#
# COMPACT_ATOMS: atom_id res chain seq x y z
N PRO A 1 -14.71 3.54 7.75
CA PRO A 1 -15.50 3.89 6.52
C PRO A 1 -15.76 5.40 6.41
N GLY A 2 -16.20 6.09 7.47
CA GLY A 2 -16.57 7.50 7.42
C GLY A 2 -15.42 8.47 7.08
N ALA A 3 -14.23 8.26 7.61
CA ALA A 3 -13.04 9.07 7.31
C ALA A 3 -12.59 8.90 5.85
N VAL A 4 -12.65 7.67 5.33
CA VAL A 4 -12.31 7.38 3.92
C VAL A 4 -13.21 8.19 2.99
N GLN A 5 -14.51 8.18 3.20
CA GLN A 5 -15.46 8.90 2.34
C GLN A 5 -15.33 10.42 2.43
N ARG A 6 -15.09 10.96 3.63
CA ARG A 6 -15.07 12.41 3.83
C ARG A 6 -13.75 13.08 3.45
N VAL A 7 -12.64 12.39 3.65
CA VAL A 7 -11.30 12.98 3.55
C VAL A 7 -10.48 12.35 2.45
N TRP A 8 -10.30 11.02 2.51
CA TRP A 8 -9.31 10.33 1.69
C TRP A 8 -9.75 10.15 0.24
N LYS A 9 -11.04 9.98 -0.02
CA LYS A 9 -11.55 9.83 -1.40
C LYS A 9 -11.12 10.99 -2.30
N ALA A 10 -11.29 12.24 -1.83
CA ALA A 10 -10.93 13.41 -2.63
C ALA A 10 -9.40 13.54 -2.82
N LYS A 11 -8.60 13.15 -1.80
CA LYS A 11 -7.14 13.14 -1.90
C LYS A 11 -6.66 12.10 -2.92
N PHE A 12 -7.15 10.88 -2.80
CA PHE A 12 -6.80 9.80 -3.74
C PHE A 12 -7.25 10.09 -5.17
N GLN A 13 -8.41 10.73 -5.34
CA GLN A 13 -8.86 11.16 -6.66
C GLN A 13 -7.88 12.16 -7.28
N ARG A 14 -7.45 13.19 -6.56
CA ARG A 14 -6.44 14.15 -7.07
C ARG A 14 -5.12 13.47 -7.43
N ASN A 15 -4.67 12.53 -6.60
CA ASN A 15 -3.45 11.78 -6.89
C ASN A 15 -3.63 10.92 -8.15
N ALA A 16 -4.77 10.26 -8.30
CA ALA A 16 -5.08 9.45 -9.49
C ALA A 16 -5.11 10.32 -10.76
N GLU A 17 -5.80 11.45 -10.72
CA GLU A 17 -5.87 12.39 -11.84
C GLU A 17 -4.47 12.89 -12.23
N ARG A 18 -3.65 13.32 -11.27
CA ARG A 18 -2.28 13.78 -11.53
C ARG A 18 -1.42 12.71 -12.21
N TYR A 19 -1.36 11.52 -11.63
CA TYR A 19 -0.51 10.45 -12.18
C TYR A 19 -1.06 9.89 -13.51
N LEU A 20 -2.37 9.97 -13.73
CA LEU A 20 -2.95 9.64 -15.04
C LEU A 20 -2.54 10.66 -16.11
N GLU A 21 -2.53 11.95 -15.78
CA GLU A 21 -2.05 13.00 -16.68
C GLU A 21 -0.57 12.80 -17.02
N GLU A 22 0.28 12.46 -16.02
CA GLU A 22 1.70 12.15 -16.22
C GLU A 22 1.89 10.91 -17.13
N LEU A 23 1.11 9.85 -16.91
CA LEU A 23 1.09 8.66 -17.77
C LEU A 23 0.73 9.00 -19.22
N ILE A 24 -0.33 9.78 -19.42
CA ILE A 24 -0.79 10.20 -20.75
C ILE A 24 0.28 11.06 -21.44
N ALA A 25 0.90 11.97 -20.72
CA ALA A 25 1.96 12.84 -21.24
C ALA A 25 3.21 12.07 -21.69
N LYS A 26 3.48 10.92 -21.08
CA LYS A 26 4.58 10.02 -21.46
C LYS A 26 4.33 9.36 -22.84
N GLY A 27 3.07 9.17 -23.20
CA GLY A 27 2.66 8.66 -24.52
C GLY A 27 2.93 7.17 -24.75
N PRO A 28 3.06 6.73 -26.00
CA PRO A 28 3.25 5.34 -26.35
C PRO A 28 4.51 4.73 -25.69
N GLY A 29 4.34 3.57 -25.07
CA GLY A 29 5.40 2.91 -24.32
C GLY A 29 5.40 3.22 -22.82
N ALA A 30 4.43 4.01 -22.34
CA ALA A 30 4.19 4.16 -20.91
C ALA A 30 3.80 2.81 -20.26
N ASP A 31 4.31 2.56 -19.07
CA ASP A 31 4.00 1.38 -18.26
C ASP A 31 2.93 1.74 -17.21
N LEU A 32 1.75 1.14 -17.34
CA LEU A 32 0.64 1.43 -16.43
C LEU A 32 0.99 1.13 -14.96
N VAL A 33 1.77 0.08 -14.71
CA VAL A 33 2.14 -0.30 -13.34
C VAL A 33 3.18 0.65 -12.77
N TRP A 34 4.26 0.89 -13.50
CA TRP A 34 5.40 1.67 -12.98
C TRP A 34 5.26 3.17 -13.17
N ASP A 35 4.51 3.63 -14.15
CA ASP A 35 4.32 5.06 -14.44
C ASP A 35 3.02 5.63 -13.86
N PHE A 36 2.09 4.76 -13.42
CA PHE A 36 0.83 5.19 -12.81
C PHE A 36 0.55 4.51 -11.46
N ALA A 37 0.37 3.17 -11.43
CA ALA A 37 -0.12 2.49 -10.24
C ALA A 37 0.85 2.59 -9.06
N ALA A 38 2.15 2.43 -9.29
CA ALA A 38 3.19 2.49 -8.27
C ALA A 38 3.33 3.90 -7.67
N PRO A 39 3.53 4.99 -8.45
CA PRO A 39 3.63 6.33 -7.87
C PRO A 39 2.31 6.80 -7.25
N PHE A 40 1.16 6.45 -7.81
CA PHE A 40 -0.15 6.74 -7.22
C PHE A 40 -0.33 6.07 -5.85
N ALA A 41 -0.01 4.76 -5.74
CA ALA A 41 -0.11 4.03 -4.48
C ALA A 41 0.88 4.59 -3.44
N ALA A 42 2.12 4.86 -3.83
CA ALA A 42 3.14 5.39 -2.94
C ALA A 42 2.79 6.77 -2.39
N GLU A 43 2.34 7.70 -3.25
CA GLU A 43 1.94 9.04 -2.81
C GLU A 43 0.70 9.00 -1.93
N SER A 44 -0.30 8.19 -2.31
CA SER A 44 -1.52 8.02 -1.52
C SER A 44 -1.23 7.44 -0.14
N LEU A 45 -0.32 6.46 -0.06
CA LEU A 45 0.11 5.87 1.20
C LEU A 45 0.91 6.87 2.05
N ARG A 46 1.83 7.62 1.43
CA ARG A 46 2.63 8.65 2.09
C ARG A 46 1.75 9.70 2.78
N GLU A 47 0.74 10.20 2.06
CA GLU A 47 -0.24 11.14 2.61
C GLU A 47 -1.10 10.50 3.71
N LEU A 48 -1.58 9.26 3.48
CA LEU A 48 -2.40 8.54 4.45
C LEU A 48 -1.68 8.35 5.79
N ILE A 49 -0.42 7.95 5.76
CA ILE A 49 0.39 7.76 6.96
C ILE A 49 0.74 9.11 7.59
N GLY A 50 1.04 10.12 6.76
CA GLY A 50 1.54 11.43 7.20
C GLY A 50 3.06 11.53 7.21
N LEU A 51 3.76 10.79 6.35
CA LEU A 51 5.22 10.83 6.21
C LEU A 51 5.63 11.92 5.22
N HIS A 52 5.52 13.20 5.64
CA HIS A 52 5.80 14.35 4.77
C HIS A 52 7.30 14.50 4.43
N ASN A 53 8.18 13.91 5.25
CA ASN A 53 9.62 13.92 5.10
C ASN A 53 10.18 12.74 4.27
N ALA A 54 9.34 11.86 3.78
CA ALA A 54 9.71 10.77 2.87
C ALA A 54 9.26 11.07 1.43
N THR A 55 9.99 10.55 0.45
CA THR A 55 9.60 10.58 -0.96
C THR A 55 8.76 9.37 -1.34
N GLN A 56 8.08 9.42 -2.49
CA GLN A 56 7.39 8.24 -3.03
C GLN A 56 8.38 7.10 -3.36
N GLN A 57 9.60 7.43 -3.78
CA GLN A 57 10.65 6.45 -4.05
C GLN A 57 11.11 5.74 -2.76
N ASP A 58 11.19 6.49 -1.64
CA ASP A 58 11.47 5.88 -0.33
C ASP A 58 10.38 4.89 0.06
N LEU A 59 9.10 5.27 -0.07
CA LEU A 59 7.98 4.38 0.22
C LEU A 59 8.01 3.11 -0.63
N GLN A 60 8.28 3.24 -1.95
CA GLN A 60 8.39 2.09 -2.85
C GLN A 60 9.54 1.16 -2.44
N ARG A 61 10.73 1.72 -2.19
CA ARG A 61 11.90 0.95 -1.77
C ARG A 61 11.67 0.28 -0.41
N TRP A 62 11.18 1.02 0.59
CA TRP A 62 10.90 0.47 1.92
C TRP A 62 9.86 -0.65 1.88
N SER A 63 8.76 -0.44 1.17
CA SER A 63 7.72 -1.47 1.00
C SER A 63 8.32 -2.74 0.37
N GLN A 64 9.03 -2.61 -0.75
CA GLN A 64 9.59 -3.76 -1.46
C GLN A 64 10.60 -4.52 -0.58
N THR A 65 11.59 -3.84 -0.01
CA THR A 65 12.65 -4.53 0.76
C THR A 65 12.13 -5.14 2.06
N MET A 66 11.11 -4.54 2.70
CA MET A 66 10.48 -5.13 3.88
C MET A 66 9.66 -6.38 3.54
N ILE A 67 8.98 -6.40 2.39
CA ILE A 67 8.27 -7.59 1.91
C ILE A 67 9.26 -8.69 1.50
N ASP A 68 10.32 -8.34 0.77
CA ASP A 68 11.36 -9.29 0.39
C ASP A 68 12.00 -9.95 1.63
N ALA A 69 12.29 -9.16 2.66
CA ALA A 69 12.80 -9.70 3.93
C ALA A 69 11.78 -10.62 4.62
N THR A 70 10.49 -10.28 4.58
CA THR A 70 9.44 -11.14 5.15
C THR A 70 9.33 -12.48 4.41
N GLY A 71 9.56 -12.49 3.10
CA GLY A 71 9.54 -13.66 2.23
C GLY A 71 10.90 -14.35 2.05
N ASN A 72 11.93 -13.96 2.80
CA ASN A 72 13.30 -14.47 2.65
C ASN A 72 13.47 -15.89 3.23
N TYR A 73 12.81 -16.86 2.64
CA TYR A 73 12.91 -18.27 3.04
C TYR A 73 14.27 -18.92 2.69
N ALA A 74 15.04 -18.27 1.80
CA ALA A 74 16.40 -18.72 1.46
C ALA A 74 17.46 -18.27 2.48
N ASP A 75 17.06 -17.46 3.46
CA ASP A 75 17.94 -16.90 4.50
C ASP A 75 19.12 -16.09 3.91
N ASP A 76 18.85 -15.38 2.80
CA ASP A 76 19.84 -14.55 2.12
C ASP A 76 20.22 -13.34 2.99
N PRO A 77 21.51 -13.20 3.39
CA PRO A 77 21.94 -12.12 4.26
C PRO A 77 21.84 -10.72 3.61
N GLU A 78 21.91 -10.61 2.29
CA GLU A 78 21.77 -9.31 1.59
C GLU A 78 20.32 -8.82 1.67
N VAL A 79 19.36 -9.72 1.49
CA VAL A 79 17.92 -9.42 1.62
C VAL A 79 17.60 -8.98 3.06
N TRP A 80 18.16 -9.65 4.06
CA TRP A 80 18.03 -9.23 5.46
C TRP A 80 18.63 -7.85 5.73
N ALA A 81 19.82 -7.57 5.16
CA ALA A 81 20.48 -6.29 5.34
C ALA A 81 19.66 -5.13 4.73
N LEU A 82 19.12 -5.30 3.51
CA LEU A 82 18.28 -4.30 2.86
C LEU A 82 16.96 -4.07 3.61
N GLY A 83 16.31 -5.13 4.07
CA GLY A 83 15.12 -5.03 4.89
C GLY A 83 15.39 -4.27 6.19
N LYS A 84 16.48 -4.62 6.90
CA LYS A 84 16.88 -3.93 8.13
C LYS A 84 17.17 -2.45 7.88
N GLN A 85 17.89 -2.13 6.83
CA GLN A 85 18.17 -0.74 6.46
C GLN A 85 16.87 0.06 6.33
N SER A 86 15.89 -0.49 5.62
CA SER A 86 14.58 0.17 5.45
C SER A 86 13.82 0.31 6.76
N PHE A 87 13.89 -0.69 7.65
CA PHE A 87 13.31 -0.58 9.00
C PHE A 87 13.93 0.58 9.80
N ASP A 88 15.24 0.73 9.75
CA ASP A 88 15.96 1.79 10.45
C ASP A 88 15.64 3.18 9.86
N GLU A 89 15.58 3.30 8.53
CA GLU A 89 15.24 4.55 7.84
C GLU A 89 13.79 5.00 8.14
N VAL A 90 12.85 4.07 8.18
CA VAL A 90 11.46 4.36 8.58
C VAL A 90 11.41 4.85 10.02
N ASP A 91 12.20 4.27 10.94
CA ASP A 91 12.25 4.75 12.33
C ASP A 91 12.74 6.20 12.42
N VAL A 92 13.78 6.56 11.65
CA VAL A 92 14.29 7.95 11.59
C VAL A 92 13.20 8.90 11.05
N ALA A 93 12.55 8.54 9.93
CA ALA A 93 11.47 9.34 9.37
C ALA A 93 10.30 9.52 10.35
N LEU A 94 9.96 8.47 11.09
CA LEU A 94 8.91 8.51 12.10
C LEU A 94 9.24 9.42 13.29
N ASP A 95 10.48 9.43 13.78
CA ASP A 95 10.87 10.25 14.93
C ASP A 95 10.65 11.74 14.67
N GLU A 96 10.96 12.22 13.46
CA GLU A 96 10.67 13.60 13.05
C GLU A 96 9.16 13.85 12.93
N MET A 97 8.44 12.95 12.27
CA MET A 97 7.02 13.14 11.99
C MET A 97 6.13 13.00 13.23
N LEU A 98 6.50 12.19 14.20
CA LEU A 98 5.76 12.11 15.46
C LEU A 98 5.76 13.44 16.21
N ALA A 99 6.91 14.12 16.28
CA ALA A 99 7.01 15.43 16.87
C ALA A 99 6.20 16.46 16.08
N TRP A 100 6.26 16.42 14.75
CA TRP A 100 5.50 17.32 13.89
C TRP A 100 3.98 17.14 14.05
N HIS A 101 3.47 15.90 14.02
CA HIS A 101 2.04 15.59 14.17
C HIS A 101 1.49 15.89 15.56
N ALA A 102 2.33 15.81 16.61
CA ALA A 102 1.93 16.23 17.95
C ALA A 102 1.64 17.74 18.01
N ALA A 103 2.38 18.54 17.23
CA ALA A 103 2.19 19.99 17.14
C ALA A 103 1.17 20.39 16.06
N ASN A 104 0.95 19.56 15.04
CA ASN A 104 0.10 19.84 13.88
C ASN A 104 -0.90 18.68 13.64
N PRO A 105 -1.91 18.51 14.48
CA PRO A 105 -2.91 17.45 14.35
C PRO A 105 -3.66 17.52 13.02
N ASN A 106 -3.87 16.35 12.40
CA ASN A 106 -4.60 16.23 11.13
C ASN A 106 -5.24 14.83 10.97
N GLU A 107 -5.73 14.50 9.77
CA GLU A 107 -6.44 13.24 9.51
C GLU A 107 -5.52 12.05 9.19
N SER A 108 -4.21 12.23 9.18
CA SER A 108 -3.26 11.14 8.87
C SER A 108 -3.24 10.07 9.96
N LEU A 109 -2.76 8.87 9.59
CA LEU A 109 -2.66 7.75 10.52
C LEU A 109 -1.80 8.10 11.74
N LEU A 110 -0.63 8.71 11.54
CA LEU A 110 0.26 9.12 12.63
C LEU A 110 -0.45 10.08 13.61
N SER A 111 -1.12 11.09 13.07
CA SER A 111 -1.87 12.03 13.88
C SER A 111 -3.01 11.35 14.67
N GLN A 112 -3.73 10.44 14.04
CA GLN A 112 -4.81 9.68 14.69
C GLN A 112 -4.30 8.76 15.80
N LEU A 113 -3.17 8.08 15.57
CA LEU A 113 -2.55 7.19 16.58
C LEU A 113 -2.09 7.95 17.81
N LEU A 114 -1.63 9.21 17.66
CA LEU A 114 -1.23 10.08 18.76
C LEU A 114 -2.41 10.65 19.57
N GLN A 115 -3.61 10.66 18.99
CA GLN A 115 -4.81 11.29 19.55
C GLN A 115 -5.86 10.29 20.03
N ILE A 116 -5.54 9.01 20.18
CA ILE A 116 -6.50 8.02 20.68
C ILE A 116 -6.93 8.43 22.10
N PRO A 117 -8.22 8.70 22.34
CA PRO A 117 -8.70 9.08 23.65
C PRO A 117 -8.41 7.99 24.69
N ASP A 118 -8.00 8.41 25.88
CA ASP A 118 -7.75 7.53 27.04
C ASP A 118 -6.71 6.44 26.84
N TYR A 119 -5.96 6.47 25.72
CA TYR A 119 -4.93 5.48 25.42
C TYR A 119 -3.71 6.10 24.73
N ARG A 120 -2.58 6.11 25.40
CA ARG A 120 -1.31 6.47 24.79
C ARG A 120 -0.65 5.22 24.23
N MET A 121 -0.65 5.06 22.91
CA MET A 121 0.00 3.95 22.25
C MET A 121 1.52 3.98 22.47
N PRO A 122 2.17 2.89 22.94
CA PRO A 122 3.62 2.82 23.03
C PRO A 122 4.29 3.08 21.67
N LEU A 123 5.43 3.78 21.70
CA LEU A 123 6.15 4.18 20.48
C LEU A 123 6.52 2.99 19.59
N GLU A 124 6.97 1.90 20.19
CA GLU A 124 7.27 0.68 19.46
C GLU A 124 6.06 0.10 18.72
N ARG A 125 4.86 0.25 19.27
CA ARG A 125 3.62 -0.17 18.58
C ARG A 125 3.26 0.76 17.45
N ILE A 126 3.46 2.07 17.60
CA ILE A 126 3.27 3.02 16.49
C ILE A 126 4.22 2.65 15.35
N ARG A 127 5.50 2.46 15.63
CA ARG A 127 6.51 2.06 14.65
C ARG A 127 6.14 0.76 13.94
N ALA A 128 5.77 -0.28 14.69
CA ALA A 128 5.38 -1.56 14.12
C ALA A 128 4.14 -1.45 13.22
N ASN A 129 3.11 -0.70 13.64
CA ASN A 129 1.91 -0.49 12.84
C ASN A 129 2.22 0.27 11.54
N VAL A 130 3.05 1.30 11.60
CA VAL A 130 3.41 2.07 10.40
C VAL A 130 4.23 1.23 9.43
N LYS A 131 5.24 0.50 9.91
CA LYS A 131 6.04 -0.41 9.07
C LYS A 131 5.16 -1.48 8.41
N MET A 132 4.23 -2.08 9.16
CA MET A 132 3.26 -3.03 8.59
C MET A 132 2.36 -2.36 7.53
N THR A 133 1.95 -1.11 7.77
CA THR A 133 1.14 -0.35 6.81
C THR A 133 1.94 0.00 5.54
N ILE A 134 3.22 0.30 5.65
CA ILE A 134 4.11 0.53 4.49
C ILE A 134 4.29 -0.78 3.71
N GLY A 135 4.61 -1.88 4.39
CA GLY A 135 4.83 -3.19 3.77
C GLY A 135 3.62 -3.66 2.96
N GLY A 136 2.43 -3.62 3.55
CA GLY A 136 1.20 -4.15 2.92
C GLY A 136 0.29 -3.11 2.25
N GLY A 137 0.63 -1.83 2.30
CA GLY A 137 -0.24 -0.76 1.81
C GLY A 137 0.15 -0.19 0.45
N LEU A 138 1.23 -0.67 -0.16
CA LEU A 138 1.73 -0.15 -1.43
C LEU A 138 1.67 -1.20 -2.56
N ASN A 139 2.24 -2.37 -2.34
CA ASN A 139 2.36 -3.39 -3.37
C ASN A 139 0.99 -3.92 -3.78
N GLU A 140 0.11 -4.19 -2.81
CA GLU A 140 -1.21 -4.75 -3.07
C GLU A 140 -2.10 -3.81 -3.89
N PRO A 141 -2.24 -2.50 -3.60
CA PRO A 141 -2.98 -1.58 -4.46
C PRO A 141 -2.36 -1.41 -5.85
N ARG A 142 -1.02 -1.34 -5.96
CA ARG A 142 -0.32 -1.29 -7.24
C ARG A 142 -0.65 -2.50 -8.11
N ASP A 143 -0.52 -3.69 -7.55
CA ASP A 143 -0.70 -4.94 -8.26
C ASP A 143 -2.19 -5.16 -8.61
N ALA A 144 -3.11 -4.81 -7.71
CA ALA A 144 -4.53 -4.85 -7.95
C ALA A 144 -4.95 -3.95 -9.13
N LEU A 145 -4.39 -2.73 -9.23
CA LEU A 145 -4.64 -1.84 -10.37
C LEU A 145 -4.11 -2.44 -11.68
N GLY A 146 -2.90 -3.02 -11.66
CA GLY A 146 -2.33 -3.69 -12.82
C GLY A 146 -3.19 -4.86 -13.29
N VAL A 147 -3.64 -5.72 -12.38
CA VAL A 147 -4.49 -6.86 -12.67
C VAL A 147 -5.87 -6.42 -13.18
N ALA A 148 -6.46 -5.38 -12.59
CA ALA A 148 -7.75 -4.84 -13.02
C ALA A 148 -7.68 -4.34 -14.47
N ALA A 149 -6.64 -3.58 -14.79
CA ALA A 149 -6.42 -3.10 -16.16
C ALA A 149 -6.18 -4.26 -17.13
N TRP A 150 -5.30 -5.21 -16.78
CA TRP A 150 -5.05 -6.40 -17.60
C TRP A 150 -6.33 -7.22 -17.81
N GLY A 151 -7.11 -7.43 -16.76
CA GLY A 151 -8.37 -8.17 -16.83
C GLY A 151 -9.37 -7.52 -17.79
N LEU A 152 -9.62 -6.23 -17.66
CA LEU A 152 -10.55 -5.50 -18.53
C LEU A 152 -10.05 -5.41 -19.98
N LEU A 153 -8.75 -5.21 -20.19
CA LEU A 153 -8.16 -5.17 -21.53
C LEU A 153 -8.19 -6.54 -22.22
N SER A 154 -8.10 -7.62 -21.44
CA SER A 154 -8.14 -9.00 -21.96
C SER A 154 -9.57 -9.51 -22.20
N HIS A 155 -10.60 -8.84 -21.68
CA HIS A 155 -12.01 -9.22 -21.77
C HIS A 155 -12.87 -8.06 -22.31
N PRO A 156 -12.86 -7.82 -23.65
CA PRO A 156 -13.51 -6.67 -24.26
C PRO A 156 -15.01 -6.52 -23.95
N GLU A 157 -15.73 -7.65 -23.83
CA GLU A 157 -17.16 -7.63 -23.51
C GLU A 157 -17.43 -7.09 -22.10
N GLN A 158 -16.63 -7.54 -21.10
CA GLN A 158 -16.74 -7.05 -19.72
C GLN A 158 -16.30 -5.59 -19.64
N ARG A 159 -15.25 -5.20 -20.35
CA ARG A 159 -14.82 -3.81 -20.44
C ARG A 159 -15.95 -2.93 -20.99
N SER A 160 -16.59 -3.32 -22.09
CA SER A 160 -17.72 -2.55 -22.66
C SER A 160 -18.89 -2.42 -21.71
N ALA A 161 -19.18 -3.46 -20.91
CA ALA A 161 -20.22 -3.41 -19.89
C ALA A 161 -19.90 -2.36 -18.82
N VAL A 162 -18.67 -2.37 -18.28
CA VAL A 162 -18.23 -1.41 -17.25
C VAL A 162 -18.15 0.02 -17.80
N GLU A 163 -17.70 0.22 -19.05
CA GLU A 163 -17.69 1.51 -19.73
C GLU A 163 -19.11 2.07 -19.93
N SER A 164 -20.08 1.19 -20.17
CA SER A 164 -21.49 1.57 -20.41
C SER A 164 -22.25 1.86 -19.11
N ASP A 165 -21.86 1.30 -17.99
CA ASP A 165 -22.47 1.50 -16.68
C ASP A 165 -21.40 1.75 -15.60
N PRO A 166 -21.14 3.03 -15.26
CA PRO A 166 -20.18 3.40 -14.24
C PRO A 166 -20.44 2.79 -12.84
N ALA A 167 -21.66 2.32 -12.55
CA ALA A 167 -21.95 1.66 -11.26
C ALA A 167 -21.24 0.30 -11.14
N LEU A 168 -20.82 -0.31 -12.25
CA LEU A 168 -20.12 -1.59 -12.27
C LEU A 168 -18.64 -1.52 -11.89
N TRP A 169 -18.01 -0.33 -11.83
CA TRP A 169 -16.59 -0.22 -11.50
C TRP A 169 -16.21 -0.86 -10.18
N ASN A 170 -17.01 -0.67 -9.14
CA ASN A 170 -16.72 -1.30 -7.85
C ASN A 170 -16.81 -2.83 -7.93
N ALA A 171 -17.84 -3.36 -8.60
CA ALA A 171 -18.01 -4.79 -8.79
C ALA A 171 -16.89 -5.41 -9.64
N ALA A 172 -16.43 -4.69 -10.67
CA ALA A 172 -15.31 -5.13 -11.51
C ALA A 172 -14.00 -5.17 -10.70
N PHE A 173 -13.78 -4.18 -9.83
CA PHE A 173 -12.61 -4.17 -8.96
C PHE A 173 -12.68 -5.29 -7.91
N ASP A 174 -13.82 -5.49 -7.26
CA ASP A 174 -14.02 -6.58 -6.29
C ASP A 174 -13.81 -7.94 -6.94
N GLU A 175 -14.30 -8.14 -8.19
CA GLU A 175 -14.10 -9.37 -8.94
C GLU A 175 -12.61 -9.56 -9.33
N THR A 176 -11.91 -8.49 -9.64
CA THR A 176 -10.47 -8.54 -9.89
C THR A 176 -9.72 -9.09 -8.68
N ILE A 177 -9.99 -8.56 -7.48
CA ILE A 177 -9.37 -9.02 -6.23
C ILE A 177 -9.75 -10.47 -5.90
N ARG A 178 -10.96 -10.88 -6.22
CA ARG A 178 -11.40 -12.27 -6.06
C ARG A 178 -10.67 -13.20 -7.03
N TRP A 179 -10.51 -12.80 -8.29
CA TRP A 179 -9.92 -13.61 -9.36
C TRP A 179 -8.42 -13.78 -9.19
N VAL A 180 -7.71 -12.68 -8.95
CA VAL A 180 -6.26 -12.66 -8.68
C VAL A 180 -6.02 -11.89 -7.40
N ALA A 181 -5.94 -12.62 -6.28
CA ALA A 181 -5.65 -11.99 -5.00
C ALA A 181 -4.24 -11.38 -5.00
N PRO A 182 -4.06 -10.13 -4.54
CA PRO A 182 -2.74 -9.50 -4.43
C PRO A 182 -1.79 -10.29 -3.52
N ILE A 183 -2.32 -10.98 -2.52
CA ILE A 183 -1.58 -11.92 -1.68
C ILE A 183 -2.10 -13.33 -1.96
N GLY A 184 -1.36 -14.10 -2.76
CA GLY A 184 -1.75 -15.44 -3.16
C GLY A 184 -1.44 -16.53 -2.12
N LEU A 185 -0.45 -16.30 -1.25
CA LEU A 185 0.00 -17.26 -0.25
C LEU A 185 0.46 -16.56 1.01
N TYR A 186 0.10 -17.13 2.16
CA TYR A 186 0.60 -16.67 3.45
C TYR A 186 1.04 -17.87 4.31
N SER A 187 2.34 -17.96 4.59
CA SER A 187 2.90 -19.06 5.39
C SER A 187 2.44 -19.01 6.85
N ARG A 188 2.36 -20.19 7.47
CA ARG A 188 2.09 -20.36 8.89
C ARG A 188 3.14 -21.27 9.50
N GLN A 189 3.67 -20.91 10.66
CA GLN A 189 4.57 -21.75 11.42
C GLN A 189 3.76 -22.63 12.38
N VAL A 190 3.97 -23.94 12.30
CA VAL A 190 3.42 -24.89 13.27
C VAL A 190 4.11 -24.68 14.63
N LYS A 191 3.33 -24.43 15.67
CA LYS A 191 3.83 -24.16 17.03
C LYS A 191 3.71 -25.36 17.97
N ARG A 192 2.98 -26.37 17.59
CA ARG A 192 2.80 -27.64 18.33
C ARG A 192 2.41 -28.73 17.33
N ASP A 193 2.66 -29.98 17.70
CA ASP A 193 2.24 -31.13 16.90
C ASP A 193 0.74 -31.04 16.59
N THR A 194 0.41 -31.20 15.32
CA THR A 194 -0.95 -31.00 14.80
C THR A 194 -1.17 -32.00 13.68
N ASP A 195 -2.26 -32.71 13.74
CA ASP A 195 -2.76 -33.53 12.62
C ASP A 195 -3.54 -32.61 11.66
N LEU A 196 -3.13 -32.58 10.41
CA LEU A 196 -3.81 -31.86 9.34
C LEU A 196 -4.17 -32.84 8.22
N ALA A 197 -5.44 -33.16 8.09
CA ALA A 197 -5.98 -34.08 7.10
C ALA A 197 -5.31 -35.46 7.10
N GLY A 198 -4.90 -35.96 8.28
CA GLY A 198 -4.28 -37.27 8.43
C GLY A 198 -2.79 -37.31 8.14
N VAL A 199 -2.12 -36.18 8.11
CA VAL A 199 -0.67 -36.05 7.92
C VAL A 199 -0.04 -35.39 9.14
#